data_ace84514299679d3b738801efc8f5172
#
_entry.id   ace84514299679d3b738801efc8f5172
#
_cell.length_a   1.000
_cell.length_b   1.000
_cell.length_c   1.000
_cell.angle_alpha   90.00
_cell.angle_beta   90.00
_cell.angle_gamma   90.00
#
_symmetry.space_group_name_H-M   'P 1'
#
loop_
_entity.id
_entity.type
_entity.pdbx_description
1 polymer ?
#
loop_
_entity_poly.entity_id
_entity_poly.type
_entity_poly.pdbx_seq_one_letter_code
_entity_poly.pdbx_strand_id
1 'polypeptide(L)'
;MGITRRTFIKSTIIIVGGFMATKHFSDKELECSCCGVSTMQPQFMETLEKIRVEMNRPLFLSSSFRCSKRNQEVSSTGPNGPHTDHGHGGQACDILISGADALRLVEVAKKYGMTGIGVKQSGPPGKRFIHLDNLGSEYTKLTGGPRPWIWSYA
;
A
#
# COMPACT_ATOMS: atom_id res chain seq x y z
N MET A 1 -49.43 -14.73 8.01
CA MET A 1 -48.22 -13.93 8.37
C MET A 1 -47.00 -14.79 8.19
N GLY A 2 -46.26 -14.63 7.12
CA GLY A 2 -45.11 -15.45 6.78
C GLY A 2 -43.82 -14.73 7.17
N ILE A 3 -43.01 -15.34 8.03
CA ILE A 3 -41.71 -14.86 8.47
C ILE A 3 -40.69 -15.32 7.44
N THR A 4 -40.14 -14.39 6.68
CA THR A 4 -39.08 -14.67 5.70
C THR A 4 -37.75 -14.87 6.43
N ARG A 5 -37.23 -16.09 6.43
CA ARG A 5 -35.89 -16.41 6.95
C ARG A 5 -34.83 -15.83 6.01
N ARG A 6 -34.10 -14.82 6.46
CA ARG A 6 -32.87 -14.36 5.79
C ARG A 6 -31.78 -15.40 5.97
N THR A 7 -31.42 -16.06 4.89
CA THR A 7 -30.28 -16.97 4.85
C THR A 7 -28.99 -16.17 4.91
N PHE A 8 -28.29 -16.26 6.05
CA PHE A 8 -26.92 -15.75 6.17
C PHE A 8 -25.99 -16.71 5.41
N ILE A 9 -25.46 -16.27 4.29
CA ILE A 9 -24.38 -16.98 3.59
C ILE A 9 -23.11 -16.76 4.40
N LYS A 10 -22.69 -17.79 5.15
CA LYS A 10 -21.36 -17.83 5.77
C LYS A 10 -20.33 -18.00 4.65
N SER A 11 -19.61 -16.96 4.34
CA SER A 11 -18.45 -17.03 3.44
C SER A 11 -17.36 -17.84 4.15
N THR A 12 -17.18 -19.09 3.72
CA THR A 12 -16.08 -19.95 4.17
C THR A 12 -14.81 -19.45 3.47
N ILE A 13 -13.86 -18.92 4.23
CA ILE A 13 -12.52 -18.59 3.75
C ILE A 13 -11.79 -19.93 3.57
N ILE A 14 -11.59 -20.34 2.31
CA ILE A 14 -10.73 -21.49 1.99
C ILE A 14 -9.29 -20.94 1.96
N ILE A 15 -8.52 -21.26 3.01
CA ILE A 15 -7.07 -21.04 3.02
C ILE A 15 -6.44 -22.18 2.23
N VAL A 16 -6.19 -21.95 0.95
CA VAL A 16 -5.29 -22.80 0.16
C VAL A 16 -3.93 -22.13 0.22
N GLY A 17 -2.93 -22.81 0.74
CA GLY A 17 -1.57 -22.31 0.85
C GLY A 17 -1.01 -21.84 -0.50
N GLY A 18 -0.51 -20.60 -0.54
CA GLY A 18 0.12 -19.98 -1.69
C GLY A 18 -0.65 -18.79 -2.21
N PHE A 19 0.00 -17.63 -2.17
CA PHE A 19 -0.39 -16.36 -2.79
C PHE A 19 -1.87 -15.99 -2.59
N MET A 20 -2.13 -15.11 -1.65
CA MET A 20 -3.43 -14.44 -1.56
C MET A 20 -3.57 -13.57 -2.81
N ALA A 21 -4.34 -14.03 -3.78
CA ALA A 21 -4.69 -13.23 -4.94
C ALA A 21 -5.37 -11.94 -4.45
N THR A 22 -4.76 -10.80 -4.71
CA THR A 22 -5.34 -9.52 -4.37
C THR A 22 -6.59 -9.32 -5.23
N LYS A 23 -7.70 -8.99 -4.60
CA LYS A 23 -8.99 -8.90 -5.29
C LYS A 23 -9.10 -7.65 -6.17
N HIS A 24 -8.42 -6.57 -5.81
CA HIS A 24 -8.56 -5.25 -6.42
C HIS A 24 -7.28 -4.71 -7.05
N PHE A 25 -6.14 -5.39 -6.86
CA PHE A 25 -4.86 -4.98 -7.41
C PHE A 25 -4.32 -6.09 -8.31
N SER A 26 -3.99 -5.76 -9.54
CA SER A 26 -3.40 -6.72 -10.48
C SER A 26 -1.91 -6.93 -10.22
N ASP A 27 -1.39 -8.09 -10.60
CA ASP A 27 0.05 -8.38 -10.50
C ASP A 27 0.87 -7.30 -11.23
N LYS A 28 0.37 -6.82 -12.36
CA LYS A 28 1.02 -5.77 -13.16
C LYS A 28 1.18 -4.44 -12.42
N GLU A 29 0.22 -4.06 -11.58
CA GLU A 29 0.33 -2.85 -10.73
C GLU A 29 1.33 -3.01 -9.59
N LEU A 30 1.61 -4.25 -9.21
CA LEU A 30 2.51 -4.57 -8.10
C LEU A 30 3.96 -4.79 -8.56
N GLU A 31 4.20 -4.98 -9.84
CA GLU A 31 5.52 -5.24 -10.41
C GLU A 31 6.44 -4.01 -10.38
N CYS A 32 7.72 -4.27 -10.16
CA CYS A 32 8.77 -3.28 -10.39
C CYS A 32 8.83 -2.87 -11.87
N SER A 33 8.75 -1.58 -12.15
CA SER A 33 8.71 -1.04 -13.52
C SER A 33 9.97 -1.33 -14.36
N CYS A 34 11.09 -1.71 -13.73
CA CYS A 34 12.32 -1.98 -14.47
C CYS A 34 12.61 -3.47 -14.73
N CYS A 35 12.08 -4.39 -13.91
CA CYS A 35 12.41 -5.82 -14.03
C CYS A 35 11.18 -6.74 -14.03
N GLY A 36 9.97 -6.22 -13.84
CA GLY A 36 8.73 -7.01 -13.84
C GLY A 36 8.59 -7.96 -12.63
N VAL A 37 9.45 -7.84 -11.62
CA VAL A 37 9.37 -8.66 -10.40
C VAL A 37 8.49 -7.95 -9.38
N SER A 38 7.71 -8.72 -8.64
CA SER A 38 6.98 -8.27 -7.45
C SER A 38 7.16 -9.28 -6.32
N THR A 39 7.58 -8.77 -5.16
CA THR A 39 7.60 -9.50 -3.89
C THR A 39 6.98 -8.61 -2.82
N MET A 40 5.66 -8.38 -2.90
CA MET A 40 4.95 -7.62 -1.89
C MET A 40 4.70 -8.49 -0.64
N GLN A 41 4.83 -7.88 0.54
CA GLN A 41 4.53 -8.57 1.79
C GLN A 41 3.03 -8.91 1.89
N PRO A 42 2.65 -10.16 2.19
CA PRO A 42 1.24 -10.57 2.25
C PRO A 42 0.40 -9.74 3.23
N GLN A 43 0.89 -9.47 4.44
CA GLN A 43 0.18 -8.68 5.45
C GLN A 43 -0.04 -7.22 5.00
N PHE A 44 0.93 -6.64 4.29
CA PHE A 44 0.76 -5.32 3.69
C PHE A 44 -0.36 -5.33 2.66
N MET A 45 -0.39 -6.35 1.79
CA MET A 45 -1.42 -6.48 0.77
C MET A 45 -2.82 -6.71 1.36
N GLU A 46 -2.95 -7.52 2.40
CA GLU A 46 -4.21 -7.68 3.15
C GLU A 46 -4.71 -6.35 3.72
N THR A 47 -3.80 -5.55 4.27
CA THR A 47 -4.13 -4.24 4.81
C THR A 47 -4.54 -3.27 3.72
N LEU A 48 -3.82 -3.26 2.60
CA LEU A 48 -4.13 -2.42 1.44
C LEU A 48 -5.50 -2.76 0.84
N GLU A 49 -5.86 -4.05 0.77
CA GLU A 49 -7.19 -4.52 0.36
C GLU A 49 -8.30 -4.01 1.29
N LYS A 50 -8.10 -4.06 2.62
CA LYS A 50 -9.06 -3.50 3.59
C LYS A 50 -9.26 -1.99 3.40
N ILE A 51 -8.17 -1.26 3.19
CA ILE A 51 -8.20 0.18 2.88
C ILE A 51 -8.97 0.42 1.59
N ARG A 52 -8.69 -0.34 0.52
CA ARG A 52 -9.39 -0.23 -0.76
C ARG A 52 -10.89 -0.44 -0.63
N VAL A 53 -11.31 -1.44 0.16
CA VAL A 53 -12.73 -1.72 0.41
C VAL A 53 -13.39 -0.59 1.18
N GLU A 54 -12.78 -0.08 2.25
CA GLU A 54 -13.35 1.02 3.05
C GLU A 54 -13.40 2.35 2.28
N MET A 55 -12.42 2.62 1.44
CA MET A 55 -12.43 3.78 0.54
C MET A 55 -13.58 3.72 -0.48
N ASN A 56 -14.09 2.53 -0.78
CA ASN A 56 -15.18 2.25 -1.72
C ASN A 56 -14.98 2.90 -3.11
N ARG A 57 -13.74 2.93 -3.59
CA ARG A 57 -13.36 3.48 -4.89
C ARG A 57 -12.04 2.86 -5.40
N PRO A 58 -11.75 2.83 -6.70
CA PRO A 58 -10.45 2.42 -7.21
C PRO A 58 -9.31 3.23 -6.59
N LEU A 59 -8.22 2.55 -6.21
CA LEU A 59 -6.96 3.16 -5.79
C LEU A 59 -5.93 2.83 -6.86
N PHE A 60 -5.45 3.84 -7.59
CA PHE A 60 -4.47 3.67 -8.65
C PHE A 60 -3.06 3.80 -8.08
N LEU A 61 -2.23 2.77 -8.27
CA LEU A 61 -0.86 2.76 -7.80
C LEU A 61 0.06 3.39 -8.84
N SER A 62 0.78 4.43 -8.46
CA SER A 62 1.88 4.97 -9.28
C SER A 62 3.20 4.24 -9.02
N SER A 63 3.31 3.57 -7.89
CA SER A 63 4.43 2.73 -7.52
C SER A 63 4.03 1.75 -6.42
N SER A 64 4.57 0.53 -6.49
CA SER A 64 4.42 -0.50 -5.48
C SER A 64 5.81 -1.10 -5.19
N PHE A 65 6.05 -2.37 -5.49
CA PHE A 65 7.38 -2.96 -5.35
C PHE A 65 8.43 -2.28 -6.23
N ARG A 66 9.62 -2.11 -5.66
CA ARG A 66 10.83 -1.67 -6.39
C ARG A 66 11.99 -2.60 -6.05
N CYS A 67 12.66 -3.13 -7.05
CA CYS A 67 13.95 -3.76 -6.82
C CYS A 67 14.98 -2.73 -6.33
N SER A 68 16.05 -3.17 -5.67
CA SER A 68 17.09 -2.27 -5.11
C SER A 68 17.68 -1.33 -6.15
N LYS A 69 17.91 -1.80 -7.39
CA LYS A 69 18.39 -0.96 -8.50
C LYS A 69 17.41 0.18 -8.80
N ARG A 70 16.12 -0.13 -8.96
CA ARG A 70 15.13 0.89 -9.25
C ARG A 70 14.96 1.87 -8.10
N ASN A 71 14.98 1.39 -6.87
CA ASN A 71 14.88 2.27 -5.70
C ASN A 71 16.08 3.22 -5.58
N GLN A 72 17.28 2.74 -5.86
CA GLN A 72 18.50 3.57 -5.92
C GLN A 72 18.38 4.73 -6.91
N GLU A 73 17.70 4.51 -8.05
CA GLU A 73 17.53 5.51 -9.11
C GLU A 73 16.50 6.60 -8.76
N VAL A 74 15.46 6.25 -7.99
CA VAL A 74 14.27 7.12 -7.85
C VAL A 74 13.97 7.57 -6.43
N SER A 75 14.71 7.08 -5.43
CA SER A 75 14.44 7.35 -4.03
C SER A 75 15.66 7.86 -3.28
N SER A 76 15.47 8.82 -2.40
CA SER A 76 16.49 9.29 -1.46
C SER A 76 16.91 8.23 -0.42
N THR A 77 16.15 7.15 -0.27
CA THR A 77 16.50 6.03 0.62
C THR A 77 17.57 5.09 0.04
N GLY A 78 18.04 5.37 -1.18
CA GLY A 78 19.05 4.54 -1.84
C GLY A 78 18.51 3.16 -2.26
N PRO A 79 19.34 2.10 -2.21
CA PRO A 79 18.93 0.76 -2.65
C PRO A 79 17.92 0.10 -1.73
N ASN A 80 17.77 0.60 -0.51
CA ASN A 80 16.88 0.06 0.52
C ASN A 80 15.85 1.11 0.93
N GLY A 81 14.59 0.74 0.90
CA GLY A 81 13.49 1.65 1.26
C GLY A 81 12.18 0.89 1.43
N PRO A 82 11.08 1.56 1.83
CA PRO A 82 9.81 0.88 2.11
C PRO A 82 9.28 0.03 0.96
N HIS A 83 9.57 0.42 -0.27
CA HIS A 83 9.16 -0.29 -1.48
C HIS A 83 10.00 -1.53 -1.82
N THR A 84 11.16 -1.72 -1.18
CA THR A 84 12.09 -2.81 -1.50
C THR A 84 11.88 -4.02 -0.60
N ASP A 85 12.41 -5.17 -1.03
CA ASP A 85 12.41 -6.37 -0.21
C ASP A 85 13.51 -6.29 0.87
N HIS A 86 13.08 -6.39 2.11
CA HIS A 86 13.94 -6.46 3.30
C HIS A 86 13.97 -7.88 3.90
N GLY A 87 13.78 -8.92 3.07
CA GLY A 87 13.64 -10.31 3.49
C GLY A 87 12.20 -10.70 3.85
N HIS A 88 11.27 -9.77 3.72
CA HIS A 88 9.83 -9.97 4.03
C HIS A 88 8.91 -9.48 2.90
N GLY A 89 9.46 -8.99 1.81
CA GLY A 89 8.76 -8.33 0.72
C GLY A 89 8.61 -6.82 0.88
N GLY A 90 8.25 -6.15 -0.20
CA GLY A 90 7.96 -4.71 -0.20
C GLY A 90 6.72 -4.38 0.63
N GLN A 91 6.80 -3.32 1.41
CA GLN A 91 5.77 -2.93 2.38
C GLN A 91 5.27 -1.50 2.16
N ALA A 92 5.28 -1.03 0.92
CA ALA A 92 4.85 0.31 0.57
C ALA A 92 4.18 0.41 -0.79
N CYS A 93 3.32 1.41 -0.93
CA CYS A 93 2.79 1.85 -2.22
C CYS A 93 2.57 3.37 -2.25
N ASP A 94 2.62 3.93 -3.47
CA ASP A 94 2.29 5.31 -3.76
C ASP A 94 0.94 5.33 -4.51
N ILE A 95 -0.10 5.92 -3.92
CA ILE A 95 -1.48 5.93 -4.43
C ILE A 95 -1.79 7.30 -5.03
N LEU A 96 -2.13 7.35 -6.32
CA LEU A 96 -2.57 8.57 -7.00
C LEU A 96 -3.93 9.01 -6.46
N ILE A 97 -3.92 10.08 -5.68
CA ILE A 97 -5.11 10.62 -5.02
C ILE A 97 -4.85 12.06 -4.57
N SER A 98 -5.88 12.89 -4.51
CA SER A 98 -5.74 14.30 -4.14
C SER A 98 -6.96 14.85 -3.39
N GLY A 99 -6.78 16.01 -2.75
CA GLY A 99 -7.85 16.75 -2.10
C GLY A 99 -8.51 16.00 -0.92
N ALA A 100 -9.83 16.08 -0.82
CA ALA A 100 -10.59 15.45 0.24
C ALA A 100 -10.43 13.92 0.31
N ASP A 101 -10.30 13.27 -0.84
CA ASP A 101 -10.06 11.83 -0.91
C ASP A 101 -8.69 11.45 -0.36
N ALA A 102 -7.66 12.29 -0.55
CA ALA A 102 -6.34 12.07 0.03
C ALA A 102 -6.38 12.17 1.56
N LEU A 103 -7.12 13.14 2.11
CA LEU A 103 -7.33 13.26 3.56
C LEU A 103 -8.03 12.03 4.11
N ARG A 104 -9.14 11.60 3.46
CA ARG A 104 -9.84 10.38 3.84
C ARG A 104 -8.96 9.14 3.78
N LEU A 105 -8.12 9.02 2.73
CA LEU A 105 -7.18 7.90 2.62
C LEU A 105 -6.20 7.87 3.81
N VAL A 106 -5.68 9.01 4.24
CA VAL A 106 -4.79 9.10 5.40
C VAL A 106 -5.49 8.62 6.68
N GLU A 107 -6.74 9.04 6.91
CA GLU A 107 -7.54 8.61 8.06
C GLU A 107 -7.78 7.09 8.06
N VAL A 108 -8.21 6.54 6.92
CA VAL A 108 -8.45 5.11 6.75
C VAL A 108 -7.15 4.31 6.88
N ALA A 109 -6.06 4.77 6.28
CA ALA A 109 -4.75 4.10 6.37
C ALA A 109 -4.26 4.02 7.83
N LYS A 110 -4.37 5.10 8.60
CA LYS A 110 -4.06 5.09 10.04
C LYS A 110 -4.92 4.11 10.83
N LYS A 111 -6.21 4.06 10.56
CA LYS A 111 -7.14 3.10 11.19
C LYS A 111 -6.72 1.65 10.97
N TYR A 112 -6.16 1.33 9.80
CA TYR A 112 -5.67 -0.01 9.45
C TYR A 112 -4.18 -0.24 9.76
N GLY A 113 -3.54 0.66 10.51
CA GLY A 113 -2.20 0.45 11.04
C GLY A 113 -1.07 0.79 10.07
N MET A 114 -1.31 1.59 9.03
CA MET A 114 -0.21 2.18 8.26
C MET A 114 0.58 3.13 9.15
N THR A 115 1.89 2.99 9.16
CA THR A 115 2.81 3.66 10.06
C THR A 115 3.61 4.77 9.38
N GLY A 116 3.85 4.64 8.07
CA GLY A 116 4.50 5.66 7.26
C GLY A 116 3.51 6.30 6.29
N ILE A 117 3.41 7.63 6.32
CA ILE A 117 2.52 8.41 5.45
C ILE A 117 3.30 9.55 4.81
N GLY A 118 3.55 9.44 3.51
CA GLY A 118 4.16 10.50 2.72
C GLY A 118 3.11 11.26 1.91
N VAL A 119 3.13 12.58 1.97
CA VAL A 119 2.10 13.43 1.37
C VAL A 119 2.71 14.25 0.23
N LYS A 120 2.26 14.01 -1.01
CA LYS A 120 2.52 14.88 -2.15
C LYS A 120 1.21 15.42 -2.69
N GLN A 121 0.86 16.63 -2.29
CA GLN A 121 -0.35 17.32 -2.72
C GLN A 121 -0.05 18.62 -3.49
N SER A 122 1.22 18.85 -3.81
CA SER A 122 1.69 19.93 -4.69
C SER A 122 1.69 19.51 -6.17
N GLY A 123 1.69 20.47 -7.08
CA GLY A 123 1.74 20.22 -8.52
C GLY A 123 0.40 19.77 -9.14
N PRO A 124 0.42 19.31 -10.41
CA PRO A 124 -0.78 18.89 -11.13
C PRO A 124 -1.55 17.77 -10.42
N PRO A 125 -2.88 17.79 -10.41
CA PRO A 125 -3.70 16.78 -9.69
C PRO A 125 -3.34 15.33 -10.02
N GLY A 126 -3.08 15.01 -11.29
CA GLY A 126 -2.74 13.65 -11.74
C GLY A 126 -1.35 13.16 -11.32
N LYS A 127 -0.55 14.03 -10.66
CA LYS A 127 0.78 13.67 -10.10
C LYS A 127 0.80 13.72 -8.58
N ARG A 128 -0.34 14.01 -7.95
CA ARG A 128 -0.48 14.01 -6.49
C ARG A 128 -0.70 12.61 -5.99
N PHE A 129 -0.04 12.26 -4.90
CA PHE A 129 -0.16 10.93 -4.32
C PHE A 129 -0.02 10.96 -2.79
N ILE A 130 -0.42 9.85 -2.19
CA ILE A 130 -0.13 9.50 -0.81
C ILE A 130 0.72 8.23 -0.84
N HIS A 131 1.90 8.29 -0.22
CA HIS A 131 2.70 7.12 0.12
C HIS A 131 2.15 6.49 1.39
N LEU A 132 2.02 5.17 1.39
CA LEU A 132 1.66 4.39 2.57
C LEU A 132 2.69 3.28 2.78
N ASP A 133 3.15 3.09 4.03
CA ASP A 133 3.90 1.90 4.44
C ASP A 133 3.47 1.43 5.85
N ASN A 134 3.70 0.15 6.14
CA ASN A 134 3.44 -0.44 7.46
C ASN A 134 4.72 -0.91 8.16
N LEU A 135 5.85 -0.25 7.88
CA LEU A 135 7.13 -0.58 8.49
C LEU A 135 7.11 -0.34 10.00
N GLY A 136 7.78 -1.20 10.75
CA GLY A 136 8.01 -1.02 12.19
C GLY A 136 9.15 -0.04 12.48
N SER A 137 9.33 0.27 13.76
CA SER A 137 10.39 1.17 14.25
C SER A 137 11.81 0.62 14.01
N GLU A 138 11.95 -0.69 13.85
CA GLU A 138 13.20 -1.39 13.53
C GLU A 138 13.77 -0.99 12.15
N TYR A 139 12.94 -0.52 11.24
CA TYR A 139 13.35 -0.07 9.90
C TYR A 139 13.79 1.40 9.83
N THR A 140 13.83 2.12 10.96
CA THR A 140 14.13 3.56 11.03
C THR A 140 15.42 3.93 10.29
N LYS A 141 16.47 3.10 10.40
CA LYS A 141 17.76 3.32 9.73
C LYS A 141 17.67 3.22 8.19
N LEU A 142 16.73 2.42 7.68
CA LEU A 142 16.56 2.17 6.24
C LEU A 142 15.62 3.18 5.58
N THR A 143 14.76 3.83 6.35
CA THR A 143 13.67 4.66 5.84
C THR A 143 13.88 6.15 6.04
N GLY A 144 14.98 6.55 6.68
CA GLY A 144 15.29 7.95 6.93
C GLY A 144 14.41 8.64 7.98
N GLY A 145 13.56 7.91 8.70
CA GLY A 145 12.71 8.45 9.74
C GLY A 145 12.05 7.39 10.62
N PRO A 146 11.66 7.73 11.86
CA PRO A 146 10.98 6.80 12.77
C PRO A 146 9.62 6.35 12.21
N ARG A 147 9.02 5.33 12.85
CA ARG A 147 7.62 4.96 12.63
C ARG A 147 6.89 4.99 13.98
N PRO A 148 5.65 5.49 14.05
CA PRO A 148 4.89 6.11 12.96
C PRO A 148 5.44 7.51 12.57
N TRP A 149 5.32 7.85 11.29
CA TRP A 149 5.85 9.10 10.73
C TRP A 149 4.99 9.63 9.60
N ILE A 150 4.83 10.96 9.53
CA ILE A 150 4.24 11.66 8.38
C ILE A 150 5.26 12.66 7.83
N TRP A 151 5.38 12.75 6.51
CA TRP A 151 6.26 13.71 5.82
C TRP A 151 5.61 14.26 4.56
N SER A 152 6.15 15.37 4.06
CA SER A 152 5.75 15.94 2.78
C SER A 152 6.85 15.76 1.73
N TYR A 153 6.42 15.55 0.50
CA TYR A 153 7.28 15.65 -0.67
C TYR A 153 7.23 17.08 -1.22
N ALA A 154 8.37 17.58 -1.69
CA ALA A 154 8.48 18.86 -2.37
C ALA A 154 7.75 18.86 -3.74
#